data_6e485c2a67546ef2407b2e9100997dd7
#
_entry.id   6e485c2a67546ef2407b2e9100997dd7
#
_cell.length_a   1.000
_cell.length_b   1.000
_cell.length_c   1.000
_cell.angle_alpha   90.00
_cell.angle_beta   90.00
_cell.angle_gamma   90.00
#
_symmetry.space_group_name_H-M   'P 1'
#
loop_
_entity.id
_entity.type
_entity.pdbx_description
1 polymer ?
#
loop_
_entity_poly.entity_id
_entity_poly.type
_entity_poly.pdbx_seq_one_letter_code
_entity_poly.pdbx_strand_id
1 'polypeptide(L)'
;MQTRTAQILVSLLFLTTAISSCDKKEVSPWNQMTEVNNQIVPSVFPERSFVITDYHDVKDTLYTNAINRAITICSEQGGGKVIIPDGEFLTAPIRLKSNVNLHLSDSTVLKFTTDPFFFDLVQTRIEGIDCYNISPLIYAYGETNIAITGNGVMDGQADSSNWFSENRIRGIVQEDGKKINEKTLLYEMKEDSIPFKERVFMRENGIRPQFINLYKCKNILLEGFTLNRSPFWLIHPLLSENITVRKVKMQSHGYNNDGCDPESCRNVLIEDCDFDTGDDCIAIKSGRDEDGRYWNIPSENIIVRHCRMKDGHAGVAIGSEVTGGCRNVWVENCTMDSPELDRIIRIKSNAMRGGEVENIFIRNIRVGECKESILGFELKYWHVDDGPYLPYFHNIHLENITSKKSQYVLHLDGFEDKIQARDIFVKDCTFDGVMKPKINKVTGVENIHFENVTVNGQDFKGV
;
A
#
# COMPACT_ATOMS: atom_id res chain seq x y z
N MET A 1 39.43 -77.86 -41.94
CA MET A 1 39.51 -76.68 -41.11
C MET A 1 38.20 -75.95 -41.11
N GLN A 2 37.46 -76.16 -40.06
CA GLN A 2 36.06 -75.62 -39.92
C GLN A 2 36.14 -74.46 -38.92
N THR A 3 35.73 -73.28 -39.33
CA THR A 3 35.54 -72.11 -38.49
C THR A 3 34.07 -72.05 -38.03
N ARG A 4 33.88 -72.13 -36.71
CA ARG A 4 32.56 -71.97 -36.09
C ARG A 4 32.32 -70.49 -35.82
N THR A 5 31.26 -69.97 -36.38
CA THR A 5 30.71 -68.63 -36.11
C THR A 5 29.79 -68.73 -34.89
N ALA A 6 30.12 -68.00 -33.82
CA ALA A 6 29.26 -67.87 -32.63
C ALA A 6 28.32 -66.69 -32.83
N GLN A 7 27.00 -66.94 -32.82
CA GLN A 7 25.95 -65.92 -32.78
C GLN A 7 25.75 -65.49 -31.33
N ILE A 8 25.95 -64.17 -31.05
CA ILE A 8 25.62 -63.55 -29.79
C ILE A 8 24.20 -62.97 -29.90
N LEU A 9 23.28 -63.55 -29.15
CA LEU A 9 21.92 -63.01 -28.97
C LEU A 9 21.97 -61.83 -27.97
N VAL A 10 21.72 -60.61 -28.44
CA VAL A 10 21.56 -59.45 -27.58
C VAL A 10 20.09 -59.31 -27.24
N SER A 11 19.71 -59.64 -26.01
CA SER A 11 18.36 -59.42 -25.48
C SER A 11 18.22 -57.95 -25.06
N LEU A 12 17.43 -57.20 -25.85
CA LEU A 12 17.03 -55.83 -25.48
C LEU A 12 15.94 -55.90 -24.41
N LEU A 13 16.30 -55.56 -23.14
CA LEU A 13 15.33 -55.36 -22.07
C LEU A 13 14.77 -53.94 -22.18
N PHE A 14 13.51 -53.80 -22.65
CA PHE A 14 12.79 -52.54 -22.57
C PHE A 14 12.37 -52.29 -21.12
N LEU A 15 13.11 -51.41 -20.44
CA LEU A 15 12.71 -50.87 -19.14
C LEU A 15 11.68 -49.74 -19.41
N THR A 16 10.39 -50.04 -19.31
CA THR A 16 9.34 -49.00 -19.27
C THR A 16 9.39 -48.30 -17.94
N THR A 17 10.06 -47.19 -17.89
CA THR A 17 9.93 -46.22 -16.76
C THR A 17 8.53 -45.62 -16.83
N ALA A 18 7.64 -46.06 -15.95
CA ALA A 18 6.41 -45.37 -15.67
C ALA A 18 6.78 -44.00 -15.06
N ILE A 19 6.68 -42.96 -15.86
CA ILE A 19 6.71 -41.57 -15.36
C ILE A 19 5.39 -41.41 -14.64
N SER A 20 5.39 -41.58 -13.34
CA SER A 20 4.30 -41.14 -12.46
C SER A 20 4.25 -39.63 -12.58
N SER A 21 3.33 -39.10 -13.37
CA SER A 21 2.99 -37.70 -13.33
C SER A 21 2.39 -37.45 -11.94
N CYS A 22 3.18 -36.87 -11.07
CA CYS A 22 2.68 -36.32 -9.83
C CYS A 22 1.83 -35.10 -10.24
N ASP A 23 0.53 -35.32 -10.37
CA ASP A 23 -0.43 -34.22 -10.46
C ASP A 23 -0.23 -33.37 -9.21
N LYS A 24 0.55 -32.32 -9.32
CA LYS A 24 0.55 -31.27 -8.32
C LYS A 24 -0.88 -30.72 -8.30
N LYS A 25 -1.69 -31.13 -7.32
CA LYS A 25 -2.96 -30.47 -7.07
C LYS A 25 -2.64 -28.98 -6.98
N GLU A 26 -3.19 -28.22 -7.89
CA GLU A 26 -3.08 -26.77 -7.88
C GLU A 26 -3.63 -26.29 -6.54
N VAL A 27 -2.80 -25.69 -5.73
CA VAL A 27 -3.19 -25.21 -4.41
C VAL A 27 -4.13 -24.02 -4.64
N SER A 28 -5.35 -24.11 -4.11
CA SER A 28 -6.28 -22.99 -4.21
C SER A 28 -5.62 -21.68 -3.75
N PRO A 29 -5.82 -20.56 -4.45
CA PRO A 29 -5.27 -19.25 -4.04
C PRO A 29 -5.60 -18.89 -2.57
N TRP A 30 -6.77 -19.31 -2.10
CA TRP A 30 -7.20 -19.06 -0.71
C TRP A 30 -6.48 -19.93 0.32
N ASN A 31 -6.03 -21.13 -0.06
CA ASN A 31 -5.16 -21.94 0.78
C ASN A 31 -3.76 -21.32 0.86
N GLN A 32 -3.25 -20.79 -0.26
CA GLN A 32 -2.00 -20.04 -0.29
C GLN A 32 -2.08 -18.80 0.61
N MET A 33 -3.18 -18.04 0.57
CA MET A 33 -3.42 -16.92 1.49
C MET A 33 -3.32 -17.38 2.97
N THR A 34 -3.90 -18.54 3.30
CA THR A 34 -3.85 -19.08 4.65
C THR A 34 -2.40 -19.39 5.07
N GLU A 35 -1.62 -19.97 4.18
CA GLU A 35 -0.20 -20.24 4.43
C GLU A 35 0.61 -18.95 4.64
N VAL A 36 0.36 -17.92 3.83
CA VAL A 36 0.97 -16.59 4.01
C VAL A 36 0.55 -15.97 5.33
N ASN A 37 -0.73 -16.01 5.67
CA ASN A 37 -1.24 -15.46 6.93
C ASN A 37 -0.57 -16.11 8.16
N ASN A 38 -0.30 -17.40 8.11
CA ASN A 38 0.37 -18.12 9.21
C ASN A 38 1.85 -17.72 9.37
N GLN A 39 2.46 -17.09 8.36
CA GLN A 39 3.82 -16.57 8.43
C GLN A 39 3.89 -15.16 9.04
N ILE A 40 2.76 -14.44 9.05
CA ILE A 40 2.67 -13.09 9.60
C ILE A 40 2.39 -13.20 11.10
N VAL A 41 3.45 -13.16 11.90
CA VAL A 41 3.36 -13.29 13.36
C VAL A 41 3.46 -11.90 14.00
N PRO A 42 2.48 -11.47 14.79
CA PRO A 42 2.53 -10.20 15.49
C PRO A 42 3.72 -10.11 16.45
N SER A 43 4.26 -8.90 16.56
CA SER A 43 5.36 -8.59 17.48
C SER A 43 4.97 -8.85 18.93
N VAL A 44 5.91 -9.39 19.71
CA VAL A 44 5.75 -9.64 21.15
C VAL A 44 6.82 -8.85 21.91
N PHE A 45 6.44 -8.27 23.05
CA PHE A 45 7.29 -7.41 23.85
C PHE A 45 7.37 -7.89 25.31
N PRO A 46 8.51 -7.65 25.99
CA PRO A 46 8.60 -7.88 27.42
C PRO A 46 7.57 -7.05 28.23
N GLU A 47 7.10 -7.59 29.33
CA GLU A 47 6.17 -6.89 30.24
C GLU A 47 6.90 -5.86 31.11
N ARG A 48 7.44 -4.82 30.47
CA ARG A 48 8.06 -3.65 31.10
C ARG A 48 7.43 -2.41 30.53
N SER A 49 7.23 -1.40 31.38
CA SER A 49 6.58 -0.16 30.99
C SER A 49 7.42 1.06 31.34
N PHE A 50 7.43 2.03 30.45
CA PHE A 50 8.13 3.30 30.57
C PHE A 50 7.12 4.40 30.28
N VAL A 51 6.71 5.16 31.29
CA VAL A 51 5.70 6.21 31.14
C VAL A 51 6.38 7.50 30.74
N ILE A 52 5.95 8.14 29.67
CA ILE A 52 6.64 9.34 29.12
C ILE A 52 6.75 10.49 30.11
N THR A 53 5.78 10.64 31.02
CA THR A 53 5.77 11.71 32.04
C THR A 53 6.94 11.62 33.02
N ASP A 54 7.52 10.42 33.23
CA ASP A 54 8.69 10.21 34.10
C ASP A 54 9.98 10.75 33.48
N TYR A 55 9.95 11.07 32.20
CA TYR A 55 11.09 11.57 31.41
C TYR A 55 10.94 13.03 30.96
N HIS A 56 9.81 13.66 31.30
CA HIS A 56 9.50 15.03 30.87
C HIS A 56 10.19 16.06 31.75
N ASP A 57 10.93 17.01 31.13
CA ASP A 57 11.41 18.20 31.81
C ASP A 57 10.30 19.28 31.74
N VAL A 58 9.94 19.83 32.92
CA VAL A 58 8.89 20.85 33.02
C VAL A 58 9.20 22.13 32.22
N LYS A 59 10.44 22.30 31.77
CA LYS A 59 10.85 23.43 30.91
C LYS A 59 10.55 23.17 29.43
N ASP A 60 10.33 21.90 29.04
CA ASP A 60 10.03 21.54 27.67
C ASP A 60 8.56 21.83 27.36
N THR A 61 8.31 22.58 26.30
CA THR A 61 6.94 22.83 25.78
C THR A 61 6.40 21.65 24.98
N LEU A 62 7.29 20.80 24.47
CA LEU A 62 6.95 19.61 23.69
C LEU A 62 7.37 18.34 24.45
N TYR A 63 6.57 17.29 24.33
CA TYR A 63 6.91 15.98 24.90
C TYR A 63 7.88 15.15 24.03
N THR A 64 8.41 15.71 22.96
CA THR A 64 9.30 15.03 22.01
C THR A 64 10.51 14.40 22.67
N ASN A 65 11.21 15.17 23.53
CA ASN A 65 12.39 14.70 24.26
C ASN A 65 12.02 13.58 25.23
N ALA A 66 10.92 13.71 25.94
CA ALA A 66 10.42 12.71 26.89
C ALA A 66 10.07 11.39 26.18
N ILE A 67 9.33 11.46 25.06
CA ILE A 67 8.92 10.30 24.27
C ILE A 67 10.15 9.61 23.68
N ASN A 68 11.03 10.32 23.00
CA ASN A 68 12.22 9.74 22.35
C ASN A 68 13.22 9.18 23.37
N ARG A 69 13.34 9.81 24.56
CA ARG A 69 14.15 9.30 25.66
C ARG A 69 13.57 8.01 26.24
N ALA A 70 12.28 7.94 26.49
CA ALA A 70 11.60 6.72 26.96
C ALA A 70 11.76 5.57 25.95
N ILE A 71 11.59 5.85 24.65
CA ILE A 71 11.82 4.89 23.56
C ILE A 71 13.25 4.37 23.56
N THR A 72 14.23 5.27 23.70
CA THR A 72 15.66 4.92 23.70
C THR A 72 16.00 4.02 24.88
N ILE A 73 15.60 4.41 26.09
CA ILE A 73 15.85 3.62 27.32
C ILE A 73 15.14 2.27 27.25
N CYS A 74 13.90 2.24 26.79
CA CYS A 74 13.15 0.99 26.60
C CYS A 74 13.89 0.02 25.67
N SER A 75 14.33 0.50 24.50
CA SER A 75 15.08 -0.30 23.53
C SER A 75 16.40 -0.82 24.10
N GLU A 76 17.21 0.06 24.73
CA GLU A 76 18.50 -0.28 25.35
C GLU A 76 18.38 -1.30 26.48
N GLN A 77 17.27 -1.30 27.19
CA GLN A 77 16.98 -2.29 28.24
C GLN A 77 16.37 -3.60 27.69
N GLY A 78 16.37 -3.80 26.37
CA GLY A 78 15.90 -5.02 25.73
C GLY A 78 14.39 -5.02 25.40
N GLY A 79 13.76 -3.84 25.38
CA GLY A 79 12.40 -3.66 24.89
C GLY A 79 11.32 -3.62 25.97
N GLY A 80 10.10 -3.33 25.53
CA GLY A 80 8.93 -3.18 26.39
C GLY A 80 7.90 -2.21 25.80
N LYS A 81 7.06 -1.67 26.65
CA LYS A 81 5.98 -0.75 26.32
C LYS A 81 6.33 0.67 26.77
N VAL A 82 6.37 1.62 25.84
CA VAL A 82 6.44 3.06 26.15
C VAL A 82 5.01 3.60 26.17
N ILE A 83 4.55 4.09 27.30
CA ILE A 83 3.17 4.49 27.52
C ILE A 83 3.04 6.01 27.41
N ILE A 84 2.16 6.45 26.51
CA ILE A 84 1.61 7.79 26.49
C ILE A 84 0.29 7.70 27.27
N PRO A 85 0.23 8.26 28.49
CA PRO A 85 -0.96 8.11 29.35
C PRO A 85 -2.14 8.94 28.83
N ASP A 86 -3.27 8.82 29.50
CA ASP A 86 -4.45 9.63 29.21
C ASP A 86 -4.12 11.11 29.34
N GLY A 87 -4.59 11.91 28.39
CA GLY A 87 -4.35 13.35 28.32
C GLY A 87 -3.99 13.84 26.91
N GLU A 88 -3.73 15.13 26.81
CA GLU A 88 -3.33 15.77 25.56
C GLU A 88 -1.84 16.12 25.60
N PHE A 89 -1.12 15.70 24.59
CA PHE A 89 0.34 15.89 24.49
C PHE A 89 0.70 16.49 23.13
N LEU A 90 1.52 17.54 23.13
CA LEU A 90 2.08 18.11 21.91
C LEU A 90 3.51 17.61 21.71
N THR A 91 3.82 17.12 20.51
CA THR A 91 5.14 16.60 20.17
C THR A 91 5.59 17.08 18.79
N ALA A 92 6.88 16.98 18.51
CA ALA A 92 7.47 16.96 17.18
C ALA A 92 7.69 15.49 16.74
N PRO A 93 8.35 15.22 15.62
CA PRO A 93 8.55 13.85 15.13
C PRO A 93 9.13 12.87 16.16
N ILE A 94 8.60 11.66 16.17
CA ILE A 94 8.99 10.56 17.05
C ILE A 94 9.81 9.54 16.25
N ARG A 95 10.90 9.03 16.84
CA ARG A 95 11.73 7.96 16.27
C ARG A 95 11.52 6.66 17.03
N LEU A 96 10.90 5.67 16.41
CA LEU A 96 10.79 4.34 16.99
C LEU A 96 12.14 3.60 16.92
N LYS A 97 12.33 2.70 17.88
CA LYS A 97 13.50 1.82 17.98
C LYS A 97 13.07 0.37 18.15
N SER A 98 13.99 -0.54 17.88
CA SER A 98 13.76 -1.98 17.98
C SER A 98 13.28 -2.40 19.38
N ASN A 99 12.40 -3.39 19.40
CA ASN A 99 11.79 -3.97 20.58
C ASN A 99 10.91 -3.02 21.40
N VAL A 100 10.40 -1.95 20.78
CA VAL A 100 9.54 -0.96 21.46
C VAL A 100 8.11 -1.03 20.94
N ASN A 101 7.17 -1.09 21.87
CA ASN A 101 5.75 -0.85 21.63
C ASN A 101 5.39 0.55 22.17
N LEU A 102 5.17 1.53 21.30
CA LEU A 102 4.60 2.83 21.66
C LEU A 102 3.10 2.65 21.86
N HIS A 103 2.64 2.82 23.09
CA HIS A 103 1.26 2.56 23.50
C HIS A 103 0.52 3.84 23.90
N LEU A 104 -0.59 4.11 23.22
CA LEU A 104 -1.48 5.23 23.54
C LEU A 104 -2.63 4.71 24.42
N SER A 105 -2.77 5.26 25.63
CA SER A 105 -3.91 4.96 26.49
C SER A 105 -5.23 5.43 25.84
N ASP A 106 -6.36 4.98 26.39
CA ASP A 106 -7.68 5.08 25.74
C ASP A 106 -8.12 6.54 25.48
N SER A 107 -7.77 7.47 26.37
CA SER A 107 -8.10 8.90 26.26
C SER A 107 -6.89 9.77 25.87
N THR A 108 -5.85 9.17 25.31
CA THR A 108 -4.68 9.89 24.80
C THR A 108 -5.01 10.64 23.53
N VAL A 109 -4.64 11.92 23.46
CA VAL A 109 -4.57 12.72 22.23
C VAL A 109 -3.13 13.20 22.02
N LEU A 110 -2.44 12.62 21.04
CA LEU A 110 -1.08 13.00 20.69
C LEU A 110 -1.11 13.90 19.45
N LYS A 111 -0.86 15.19 19.65
CA LYS A 111 -0.80 16.21 18.60
C LYS A 111 0.62 16.41 18.11
N PHE A 112 0.81 16.54 16.80
CA PHE A 112 2.11 16.84 16.20
C PHE A 112 2.20 18.31 15.81
N THR A 113 3.31 18.97 16.13
CA THR A 113 3.56 20.34 15.67
C THR A 113 3.62 20.38 14.14
N THR A 114 3.14 21.48 13.57
CA THR A 114 3.20 21.74 12.12
C THR A 114 4.39 22.64 11.74
N ASP A 115 5.22 23.02 12.70
CA ASP A 115 6.41 23.84 12.47
C ASP A 115 7.57 22.98 11.95
N PRO A 116 7.97 23.13 10.66
CA PRO A 116 8.98 22.28 10.02
C PRO A 116 10.38 22.43 10.62
N PHE A 117 10.64 23.44 11.45
CA PHE A 117 11.92 23.60 12.12
C PHE A 117 12.20 22.53 13.18
N PHE A 118 11.15 21.85 13.68
CA PHE A 118 11.30 20.74 14.62
C PHE A 118 11.51 19.38 13.93
N PHE A 119 11.56 19.35 12.60
CA PHE A 119 11.69 18.11 11.83
C PHE A 119 13.13 17.88 11.38
N ASP A 120 13.73 16.79 11.81
CA ASP A 120 15.04 16.37 11.34
C ASP A 120 15.00 15.90 9.88
N LEU A 121 16.15 15.98 9.22
CA LEU A 121 16.35 15.42 7.90
C LEU A 121 16.52 13.89 7.99
N VAL A 122 15.74 13.13 7.22
CA VAL A 122 15.85 11.67 7.13
C VAL A 122 15.82 11.19 5.69
N GLN A 123 16.36 10.00 5.46
CA GLN A 123 16.16 9.30 4.20
C GLN A 123 14.73 8.75 4.17
N THR A 124 14.02 9.02 3.09
CA THR A 124 12.65 8.53 2.87
C THR A 124 12.39 8.41 1.37
N ARG A 125 11.13 8.17 1.02
CA ARG A 125 10.65 8.10 -0.36
C ARG A 125 9.33 8.86 -0.46
N ILE A 126 9.19 9.69 -1.47
CA ILE A 126 7.98 10.44 -1.77
C ILE A 126 7.48 10.01 -3.15
N GLU A 127 6.26 9.47 -3.22
CA GLU A 127 5.63 8.97 -4.45
C GLU A 127 6.57 8.11 -5.30
N GLY A 128 7.22 7.13 -4.65
CA GLY A 128 8.11 6.18 -5.31
C GLY A 128 9.52 6.69 -5.62
N ILE A 129 9.86 7.95 -5.27
CA ILE A 129 11.15 8.59 -5.54
C ILE A 129 11.96 8.74 -4.24
N ASP A 130 13.17 8.17 -4.20
CA ASP A 130 14.06 8.26 -3.05
C ASP A 130 14.61 9.68 -2.87
N CYS A 131 14.64 10.15 -1.64
CA CYS A 131 15.17 11.48 -1.28
C CYS A 131 15.55 11.57 0.20
N TYR A 132 16.14 12.68 0.60
CA TYR A 132 16.20 13.14 1.96
C TYR A 132 15.14 14.22 2.16
N ASN A 133 14.28 14.03 3.15
CA ASN A 133 13.18 14.96 3.45
C ASN A 133 13.08 15.19 4.95
N ILE A 134 12.31 16.21 5.35
CA ILE A 134 11.90 16.35 6.74
C ILE A 134 11.23 15.05 7.22
N SER A 135 11.50 14.69 8.48
CA SER A 135 11.03 13.43 9.05
C SER A 135 9.51 13.27 8.97
N PRO A 136 9.00 12.09 8.66
CA PRO A 136 7.63 11.72 8.99
C PRO A 136 7.30 11.97 10.46
N LEU A 137 6.03 12.11 10.81
CA LEU A 137 5.61 12.37 12.18
C LEU A 137 6.04 11.23 13.12
N ILE A 138 5.95 9.98 12.63
CA ILE A 138 6.55 8.81 13.29
C ILE A 138 7.44 8.10 12.28
N TYR A 139 8.69 7.89 12.64
CA TYR A 139 9.69 7.31 11.75
C TYR A 139 10.47 6.18 12.39
N ALA A 140 10.75 5.14 11.62
CA ALA A 140 11.72 4.09 11.96
C ALA A 140 12.54 3.72 10.72
N TYR A 141 13.82 3.42 10.89
CA TYR A 141 14.72 2.98 9.83
C TYR A 141 15.56 1.80 10.27
N GLY A 142 15.40 0.65 9.60
CA GLY A 142 16.17 -0.57 9.89
C GLY A 142 15.82 -1.24 11.22
N GLU A 143 14.69 -0.91 11.82
CA GLU A 143 14.29 -1.40 13.14
C GLU A 143 13.51 -2.72 13.05
N THR A 144 13.59 -3.51 14.09
CA THR A 144 12.93 -4.82 14.16
C THR A 144 12.08 -4.94 15.42
N ASN A 145 10.94 -5.62 15.30
CA ASN A 145 10.04 -5.85 16.41
C ASN A 145 9.56 -4.53 17.03
N ILE A 146 8.78 -3.78 16.26
CA ILE A 146 8.24 -2.48 16.65
C ILE A 146 6.71 -2.50 16.62
N ALA A 147 6.10 -1.74 17.51
CA ALA A 147 4.66 -1.58 17.50
C ALA A 147 4.21 -0.15 17.86
N ILE A 148 3.03 0.19 17.38
CA ILE A 148 2.19 1.29 17.89
C ILE A 148 0.84 0.66 18.24
N THR A 149 0.40 0.78 19.49
CA THR A 149 -0.84 0.13 19.97
C THR A 149 -1.67 1.06 20.85
N GLY A 150 -2.90 0.64 21.14
CA GLY A 150 -3.82 1.34 22.04
C GLY A 150 -4.98 2.00 21.29
N ASN A 151 -5.85 2.71 22.01
CA ASN A 151 -7.07 3.29 21.44
C ASN A 151 -7.03 4.82 21.31
N GLY A 152 -5.90 5.45 21.68
CA GLY A 152 -5.73 6.90 21.61
C GLY A 152 -5.76 7.46 20.18
N VAL A 153 -5.77 8.76 20.07
CA VAL A 153 -5.79 9.52 18.82
C VAL A 153 -4.44 10.16 18.56
N MET A 154 -3.92 10.02 17.35
CA MET A 154 -2.77 10.77 16.84
C MET A 154 -3.26 11.77 15.80
N ASP A 155 -2.92 13.05 15.99
CA ASP A 155 -3.41 14.16 15.18
C ASP A 155 -2.24 14.94 14.55
N GLY A 156 -2.12 14.85 13.23
CA GLY A 156 -1.08 15.54 12.45
C GLY A 156 -1.35 17.05 12.27
N GLN A 157 -2.51 17.53 12.70
CA GLN A 157 -2.90 18.94 12.68
C GLN A 157 -2.83 19.60 11.27
N ALA A 158 -2.83 18.79 10.20
CA ALA A 158 -2.74 19.32 8.85
C ALA A 158 -4.01 20.05 8.43
N ASP A 159 -3.87 21.27 7.93
CA ASP A 159 -4.95 22.08 7.37
C ASP A 159 -4.43 23.11 6.35
N SER A 160 -5.34 23.97 5.86
CA SER A 160 -5.04 24.99 4.84
C SER A 160 -4.11 26.11 5.32
N SER A 161 -3.92 26.27 6.63
CA SER A 161 -3.00 27.27 7.19
C SER A 161 -1.54 26.80 7.26
N ASN A 162 -1.34 25.49 7.07
CA ASN A 162 -0.02 24.86 7.22
C ASN A 162 0.31 23.91 6.04
N TRP A 163 0.18 22.61 6.25
CA TRP A 163 0.58 21.58 5.27
C TRP A 163 -0.20 21.62 3.95
N PHE A 164 -1.44 22.12 3.94
CA PHE A 164 -2.28 22.27 2.76
C PHE A 164 -2.41 23.72 2.29
N SER A 165 -1.46 24.59 2.64
CA SER A 165 -1.43 25.96 2.13
C SER A 165 -1.34 25.96 0.59
N GLU A 166 -1.88 26.99 -0.06
CA GLU A 166 -1.96 27.10 -1.52
C GLU A 166 -0.60 26.91 -2.19
N ASN A 167 0.45 27.54 -1.64
CA ASN A 167 1.81 27.45 -2.19
C ASN A 167 2.35 26.03 -2.14
N ARG A 168 2.12 25.28 -1.05
CA ARG A 168 2.58 23.89 -0.93
C ARG A 168 1.84 22.93 -1.87
N ILE A 169 0.56 23.18 -2.11
CA ILE A 169 -0.25 22.30 -2.95
C ILE A 169 -0.10 22.67 -4.43
N ARG A 170 -0.22 23.95 -4.77
CA ARG A 170 -0.25 24.41 -6.15
C ARG A 170 1.07 24.96 -6.66
N GLY A 171 2.00 25.22 -5.75
CA GLY A 171 3.31 25.78 -6.08
C GLY A 171 3.32 27.31 -6.19
N ILE A 172 4.53 27.84 -6.19
CA ILE A 172 4.83 29.24 -6.38
C ILE A 172 5.04 29.51 -7.87
N VAL A 173 4.46 30.59 -8.38
CA VAL A 173 4.62 30.99 -9.78
C VAL A 173 6.03 31.52 -9.98
N GLN A 174 6.80 30.94 -10.91
CA GLN A 174 8.13 31.38 -11.32
C GLN A 174 8.03 32.52 -12.35
N GLU A 175 9.17 33.16 -12.64
CA GLU A 175 9.25 34.24 -13.63
C GLU A 175 8.78 33.84 -15.04
N ASP A 176 8.96 32.57 -15.41
CA ASP A 176 8.48 31.96 -16.65
C ASP A 176 6.99 31.60 -16.67
N GLY A 177 6.28 31.83 -15.54
CA GLY A 177 4.87 31.49 -15.33
C GLY A 177 4.62 30.05 -14.89
N LYS A 178 5.66 29.21 -14.75
CA LYS A 178 5.55 27.84 -14.27
C LYS A 178 5.27 27.84 -12.75
N LYS A 179 4.41 26.93 -12.31
CA LYS A 179 4.17 26.72 -10.86
C LYS A 179 5.02 25.55 -10.37
N ILE A 180 5.87 25.84 -9.41
CA ILE A 180 6.77 24.83 -8.79
C ILE A 180 6.53 24.78 -7.30
N ASN A 181 6.37 23.57 -6.77
CA ASN A 181 6.47 23.28 -5.35
C ASN A 181 7.59 22.24 -5.13
N GLU A 182 7.87 21.93 -3.89
CA GLU A 182 8.97 21.03 -3.51
C GLU A 182 8.79 19.62 -4.11
N LYS A 183 7.55 19.14 -4.25
CA LYS A 183 7.25 17.86 -4.89
C LYS A 183 7.52 17.89 -6.41
N THR A 184 7.14 18.96 -7.07
CA THR A 184 7.46 19.16 -8.50
C THR A 184 8.97 19.22 -8.72
N LEU A 185 9.70 19.92 -7.83
CA LEU A 185 11.16 19.97 -7.88
C LEU A 185 11.79 18.58 -7.71
N LEU A 186 11.26 17.72 -6.81
CA LEU A 186 11.73 16.34 -6.67
C LEU A 186 11.56 15.55 -7.98
N TYR A 187 10.45 15.75 -8.70
CA TYR A 187 10.23 15.09 -9.99
C TYR A 187 11.25 15.55 -11.03
N GLU A 188 11.50 16.86 -11.13
CA GLU A 188 12.51 17.43 -12.03
C GLU A 188 13.91 16.89 -11.70
N MET A 189 14.30 16.91 -10.43
CA MET A 189 15.58 16.34 -9.99
C MET A 189 15.73 14.84 -10.36
N LYS A 190 14.65 14.07 -10.30
CA LYS A 190 14.65 12.66 -10.73
C LYS A 190 14.82 12.56 -12.25
N GLU A 191 14.10 13.37 -13.03
CA GLU A 191 14.20 13.38 -14.50
C GLU A 191 15.57 13.82 -14.99
N ASP A 192 16.20 14.77 -14.31
CA ASP A 192 17.57 15.20 -14.53
C ASP A 192 18.62 14.21 -14.01
N SER A 193 18.19 13.05 -13.54
CA SER A 193 19.06 11.99 -12.98
C SER A 193 19.95 12.43 -11.82
N ILE A 194 19.51 13.44 -11.06
CA ILE A 194 20.22 13.86 -9.84
C ILE A 194 20.25 12.72 -8.84
N PRO A 195 21.43 12.34 -8.30
CA PRO A 195 21.54 11.26 -7.33
C PRO A 195 20.64 11.49 -6.10
N PHE A 196 20.00 10.44 -5.58
CA PHE A 196 19.03 10.59 -4.48
C PHE A 196 19.62 11.27 -3.24
N LYS A 197 20.92 11.15 -2.99
CA LYS A 197 21.62 11.79 -1.86
C LYS A 197 21.68 13.32 -1.98
N GLU A 198 21.50 13.84 -3.19
CA GLU A 198 21.49 15.27 -3.47
C GLU A 198 20.05 15.83 -3.54
N ARG A 199 19.03 14.96 -3.55
CA ARG A 199 17.61 15.34 -3.49
C ARG A 199 17.23 15.61 -2.02
N VAL A 200 17.48 16.82 -1.55
CA VAL A 200 17.39 17.19 -0.12
C VAL A 200 16.36 18.29 0.10
N PHE A 201 15.37 17.99 0.92
CA PHE A 201 14.24 18.87 1.26
C PHE A 201 14.13 19.02 2.77
N MET A 202 14.38 20.21 3.30
CA MET A 202 14.41 20.43 4.73
C MET A 202 13.77 21.75 5.14
N ARG A 203 13.33 21.84 6.40
CA ARG A 203 12.68 23.02 6.99
C ARG A 203 11.48 23.47 6.14
N GLU A 204 11.37 24.77 5.87
CA GLU A 204 10.30 25.36 5.06
C GLU A 204 10.20 24.79 3.66
N ASN A 205 11.30 24.28 3.11
CA ASN A 205 11.37 23.62 1.81
C ASN A 205 11.15 22.08 1.91
N GLY A 206 10.77 21.58 3.07
CA GLY A 206 10.42 20.17 3.25
C GLY A 206 9.13 19.81 2.51
N ILE A 207 9.15 18.70 1.76
CA ILE A 207 7.93 18.13 1.18
C ILE A 207 7.05 17.63 2.34
N ARG A 208 5.72 17.77 2.21
CA ARG A 208 4.77 17.28 3.21
C ARG A 208 5.11 15.84 3.62
N PRO A 209 5.37 15.57 4.91
CA PRO A 209 5.84 14.26 5.35
C PRO A 209 4.67 13.29 5.55
N GLN A 210 4.92 11.99 5.45
CA GLN A 210 3.99 10.94 5.84
C GLN A 210 3.68 11.02 7.35
N PHE A 211 2.56 10.45 7.79
CA PHE A 211 2.30 10.35 9.22
C PHE A 211 3.21 9.29 9.86
N ILE A 212 3.12 8.04 9.40
CA ILE A 212 3.95 6.93 9.87
C ILE A 212 4.74 6.38 8.68
N ASN A 213 6.07 6.46 8.71
CA ASN A 213 6.93 5.82 7.73
C ASN A 213 7.91 4.85 8.39
N LEU A 214 7.79 3.57 8.03
CA LEU A 214 8.58 2.48 8.59
C LEU A 214 9.45 1.90 7.48
N TYR A 215 10.71 2.35 7.42
CA TYR A 215 11.62 2.09 6.32
C TYR A 215 12.59 0.95 6.65
N LYS A 216 12.62 -0.12 5.85
CA LYS A 216 13.45 -1.33 6.05
C LYS A 216 13.27 -1.98 7.41
N CYS A 217 12.04 -1.97 7.92
CA CYS A 217 11.69 -2.53 9.22
C CYS A 217 11.14 -3.96 9.10
N LYS A 218 11.22 -4.70 10.18
CA LYS A 218 10.69 -6.07 10.28
C LYS A 218 9.84 -6.28 11.52
N ASN A 219 8.83 -7.16 11.42
CA ASN A 219 7.95 -7.52 12.51
C ASN A 219 7.30 -6.28 13.10
N ILE A 220 6.32 -5.77 12.38
CA ILE A 220 5.62 -4.52 12.67
C ILE A 220 4.18 -4.81 13.10
N LEU A 221 3.74 -4.20 14.19
CA LEU A 221 2.35 -4.22 14.63
C LEU A 221 1.82 -2.80 14.81
N LEU A 222 0.78 -2.45 14.05
CA LEU A 222 0.02 -1.21 14.18
C LEU A 222 -1.41 -1.57 14.55
N GLU A 223 -1.87 -1.25 15.79
CA GLU A 223 -3.14 -1.75 16.29
C GLU A 223 -3.92 -0.75 17.14
N GLY A 224 -5.18 -0.51 16.77
CA GLY A 224 -6.23 0.03 17.63
C GLY A 224 -6.43 1.54 17.56
N PHE A 225 -5.41 2.32 17.34
CA PHE A 225 -5.43 3.79 17.38
C PHE A 225 -6.19 4.45 16.23
N THR A 226 -6.41 5.76 16.37
CA THR A 226 -6.98 6.60 15.30
C THR A 226 -5.94 7.58 14.78
N LEU A 227 -5.88 7.75 13.45
CA LEU A 227 -5.09 8.77 12.74
C LEU A 227 -5.99 9.85 12.17
N ASN A 228 -5.68 11.11 12.50
CA ASN A 228 -6.41 12.28 12.01
C ASN A 228 -5.48 13.29 11.37
N ARG A 229 -5.99 14.05 10.40
CA ARG A 229 -5.36 15.23 9.79
C ARG A 229 -3.89 15.04 9.42
N SER A 230 -3.60 14.02 8.61
CA SER A 230 -2.26 13.73 8.13
C SER A 230 -1.76 14.79 7.13
N PRO A 231 -0.47 15.15 7.15
CA PRO A 231 0.11 16.01 6.11
C PRO A 231 0.15 15.36 4.71
N PHE A 232 0.27 14.02 4.65
CA PHE A 232 0.43 13.23 3.43
C PHE A 232 -0.13 11.81 3.68
N TRP A 233 0.43 10.75 3.07
CA TRP A 233 0.05 9.36 3.33
C TRP A 233 0.06 9.02 4.82
N LEU A 234 -0.94 8.28 5.29
CA LEU A 234 -1.08 8.01 6.72
C LEU A 234 -0.11 6.92 7.20
N ILE A 235 -0.17 5.74 6.61
CA ILE A 235 0.70 4.61 6.99
C ILE A 235 1.49 4.17 5.76
N HIS A 236 2.81 4.38 5.79
CA HIS A 236 3.71 4.06 4.71
C HIS A 236 4.85 3.13 5.17
N PRO A 237 4.62 1.82 5.26
CA PRO A 237 5.72 0.87 5.39
C PRO A 237 6.45 0.77 4.05
N LEU A 238 7.78 0.89 4.09
CA LEU A 238 8.63 0.97 2.92
C LEU A 238 9.77 -0.05 3.00
N LEU A 239 9.92 -0.92 2.00
CA LEU A 239 10.96 -1.97 1.96
C LEU A 239 10.96 -2.82 3.25
N SER A 240 9.78 -3.11 3.78
CA SER A 240 9.57 -3.73 5.09
C SER A 240 8.87 -5.07 4.99
N GLU A 241 8.97 -5.91 6.03
CA GLU A 241 8.36 -7.24 6.03
C GLU A 241 7.72 -7.63 7.36
N ASN A 242 6.76 -8.59 7.31
CA ASN A 242 5.97 -9.06 8.45
C ASN A 242 5.23 -7.89 9.14
N ILE A 243 4.22 -7.39 8.46
CA ILE A 243 3.50 -6.18 8.87
C ILE A 243 2.05 -6.56 9.18
N THR A 244 1.58 -6.18 10.35
CA THR A 244 0.18 -6.26 10.72
C THR A 244 -0.35 -4.86 11.01
N VAL A 245 -1.39 -4.45 10.29
CA VAL A 245 -2.18 -3.24 10.54
C VAL A 245 -3.61 -3.69 10.84
N ARG A 246 -4.06 -3.53 12.07
CA ARG A 246 -5.39 -4.00 12.45
C ARG A 246 -6.13 -3.06 13.38
N LYS A 247 -7.46 -2.96 13.21
CA LYS A 247 -8.33 -2.13 14.03
C LYS A 247 -7.93 -0.66 14.08
N VAL A 248 -7.20 -0.18 13.08
CA VAL A 248 -6.80 1.22 12.96
C VAL A 248 -7.90 2.00 12.24
N LYS A 249 -8.19 3.20 12.75
CA LYS A 249 -9.13 4.13 12.12
C LYS A 249 -8.33 5.25 11.46
N MET A 250 -8.54 5.43 10.17
CA MET A 250 -7.87 6.46 9.37
C MET A 250 -8.91 7.47 8.89
N GLN A 251 -8.86 8.69 9.42
CA GLN A 251 -9.83 9.77 9.19
C GLN A 251 -9.10 11.04 8.78
N SER A 252 -8.81 11.18 7.48
CA SER A 252 -8.04 12.31 6.99
C SER A 252 -8.36 12.64 5.55
N HIS A 253 -8.88 13.86 5.31
CA HIS A 253 -9.37 14.31 4.01
C HIS A 253 -8.52 15.47 3.47
N GLY A 254 -7.27 15.20 3.17
CA GLY A 254 -6.37 16.14 2.51
C GLY A 254 -5.83 15.58 1.19
N TYR A 255 -5.08 16.40 0.48
CA TYR A 255 -4.39 15.96 -0.74
C TYR A 255 -3.38 14.86 -0.42
N ASN A 256 -3.43 13.73 -1.15
CA ASN A 256 -2.59 12.55 -0.93
C ASN A 256 -2.75 11.98 0.49
N ASN A 257 -3.93 11.99 1.03
CA ASN A 257 -4.22 11.31 2.29
C ASN A 257 -4.68 9.87 2.02
N ASP A 258 -3.77 9.08 1.43
CA ASP A 258 -3.92 7.64 1.30
C ASP A 258 -3.83 7.01 2.70
N GLY A 259 -4.66 5.99 2.97
CA GLY A 259 -4.74 5.40 4.31
C GLY A 259 -3.56 4.49 4.64
N CYS A 260 -3.28 3.50 3.80
CA CYS A 260 -2.18 2.56 4.02
C CYS A 260 -1.50 2.18 2.72
N ASP A 261 -0.22 2.52 2.60
CA ASP A 261 0.58 2.40 1.38
C ASP A 261 1.78 1.47 1.58
N PRO A 262 1.59 0.15 1.61
CA PRO A 262 2.72 -0.76 1.63
C PRO A 262 3.51 -0.65 0.31
N GLU A 263 4.77 -0.21 0.38
CA GLU A 263 5.63 -0.01 -0.78
C GLU A 263 6.84 -0.92 -0.74
N SER A 264 6.97 -1.80 -1.75
CA SER A 264 8.01 -2.85 -1.80
C SER A 264 8.06 -3.68 -0.52
N CYS A 265 6.89 -4.07 -0.02
CA CYS A 265 6.70 -4.80 1.22
C CYS A 265 6.33 -6.26 0.99
N ARG A 266 6.66 -7.12 1.94
CA ARG A 266 6.32 -8.55 1.91
C ARG A 266 5.64 -9.01 3.19
N ASN A 267 4.67 -9.92 3.04
CA ASN A 267 3.90 -10.50 4.15
C ASN A 267 3.20 -9.40 4.97
N VAL A 268 2.18 -8.81 4.38
CA VAL A 268 1.40 -7.71 4.96
C VAL A 268 -0.03 -8.17 5.23
N LEU A 269 -0.51 -7.95 6.45
CA LEU A 269 -1.90 -8.14 6.84
C LEU A 269 -2.52 -6.80 7.24
N ILE A 270 -3.61 -6.42 6.54
CA ILE A 270 -4.44 -5.25 6.88
C ILE A 270 -5.84 -5.79 7.19
N GLU A 271 -6.25 -5.71 8.46
CA GLU A 271 -7.53 -6.31 8.87
C GLU A 271 -8.30 -5.45 9.88
N ASP A 272 -9.63 -5.55 9.82
CA ASP A 272 -10.55 -4.87 10.75
C ASP A 272 -10.35 -3.34 10.81
N CYS A 273 -9.81 -2.72 9.75
CA CYS A 273 -9.53 -1.28 9.68
C CYS A 273 -10.71 -0.48 9.12
N ASP A 274 -10.83 0.77 9.55
CA ASP A 274 -11.80 1.74 9.04
C ASP A 274 -11.08 2.85 8.26
N PHE A 275 -11.46 3.05 6.99
CA PHE A 275 -10.90 4.06 6.10
C PHE A 275 -11.95 5.11 5.75
N ASP A 276 -11.61 6.37 5.98
CA ASP A 276 -12.37 7.57 5.61
C ASP A 276 -11.32 8.61 5.18
N THR A 277 -10.87 8.52 3.92
CA THR A 277 -9.63 9.14 3.44
C THR A 277 -9.86 10.03 2.22
N GLY A 278 -8.99 10.98 2.00
CA GLY A 278 -9.08 11.93 0.89
C GLY A 278 -8.41 11.47 -0.40
N ASP A 279 -7.75 10.30 -0.39
CA ASP A 279 -7.16 9.63 -1.56
C ASP A 279 -7.39 8.11 -1.41
N ASP A 280 -6.60 7.23 -2.03
CA ASP A 280 -6.83 5.78 -1.96
C ASP A 280 -6.88 5.26 -0.49
N CYS A 281 -7.85 4.41 -0.14
CA CYS A 281 -7.91 3.81 1.20
C CYS A 281 -6.67 2.94 1.46
N ILE A 282 -6.34 2.08 0.51
CA ILE A 282 -5.10 1.28 0.48
C ILE A 282 -4.48 1.44 -0.89
N ALA A 283 -3.18 1.78 -0.95
CA ALA A 283 -2.46 1.88 -2.21
C ALA A 283 -1.14 1.08 -2.16
N ILE A 284 -1.14 -0.10 -2.78
CA ILE A 284 0.01 -0.99 -2.84
C ILE A 284 0.97 -0.47 -3.90
N LYS A 285 2.22 -0.24 -3.51
CA LYS A 285 3.24 0.40 -4.36
C LYS A 285 4.55 -0.39 -4.38
N SER A 286 5.43 -0.13 -5.35
CA SER A 286 6.77 -0.75 -5.44
C SER A 286 7.77 0.13 -6.20
N GLY A 287 7.76 1.42 -5.93
CA GLY A 287 8.68 2.41 -6.49
C GLY A 287 8.29 2.92 -7.87
N ARG A 288 8.90 4.03 -8.23
CA ARG A 288 8.60 4.78 -9.46
C ARG A 288 9.82 4.85 -10.37
N ASP A 289 9.63 4.48 -11.63
CA ASP A 289 10.58 4.65 -12.73
C ASP A 289 11.99 4.10 -12.37
N GLU A 290 13.05 4.89 -12.54
CA GLU A 290 14.44 4.49 -12.27
C GLU A 290 14.68 4.12 -10.80
N ASP A 291 14.08 4.85 -9.87
CA ASP A 291 14.22 4.54 -8.43
C ASP A 291 13.54 3.21 -8.09
N GLY A 292 12.38 2.92 -8.70
CA GLY A 292 11.72 1.62 -8.58
C GLY A 292 12.55 0.49 -9.20
N ARG A 293 13.14 0.70 -10.38
CA ARG A 293 14.02 -0.25 -11.06
C ARG A 293 15.33 -0.49 -10.31
N TYR A 294 15.88 0.54 -9.68
CA TYR A 294 17.08 0.42 -8.85
C TYR A 294 16.89 -0.58 -7.71
N TRP A 295 15.77 -0.50 -7.00
CA TRP A 295 15.45 -1.45 -5.92
C TRP A 295 14.98 -2.78 -6.46
N ASN A 296 14.15 -2.79 -7.50
CA ASN A 296 13.57 -3.98 -8.14
C ASN A 296 12.96 -4.97 -7.13
N ILE A 297 12.26 -4.44 -6.14
CA ILE A 297 11.61 -5.22 -5.08
C ILE A 297 10.10 -5.05 -5.23
N PRO A 298 9.35 -6.12 -5.51
CA PRO A 298 7.90 -6.08 -5.60
C PRO A 298 7.25 -5.90 -4.23
N SER A 299 5.99 -5.50 -4.23
CA SER A 299 5.09 -5.74 -3.11
C SER A 299 4.44 -7.11 -3.29
N GLU A 300 4.53 -7.97 -2.27
CA GLU A 300 4.04 -9.35 -2.39
C GLU A 300 3.46 -9.93 -1.10
N ASN A 301 2.54 -10.88 -1.25
CA ASN A 301 1.88 -11.56 -0.13
C ASN A 301 1.14 -10.56 0.78
N ILE A 302 0.16 -9.87 0.20
CA ILE A 302 -0.63 -8.84 0.89
C ILE A 302 -2.06 -9.33 1.09
N ILE A 303 -2.52 -9.31 2.31
CA ILE A 303 -3.87 -9.73 2.71
C ILE A 303 -4.61 -8.52 3.25
N VAL A 304 -5.77 -8.21 2.67
CA VAL A 304 -6.70 -7.18 3.12
C VAL A 304 -8.03 -7.85 3.45
N ARG A 305 -8.50 -7.74 4.69
CA ARG A 305 -9.76 -8.38 5.06
C ARG A 305 -10.53 -7.65 6.15
N HIS A 306 -11.85 -7.84 6.17
CA HIS A 306 -12.78 -7.31 7.18
C HIS A 306 -12.68 -5.79 7.34
N CYS A 307 -12.20 -5.07 6.32
CA CYS A 307 -12.07 -3.62 6.35
C CYS A 307 -13.35 -2.92 5.90
N ARG A 308 -13.55 -1.71 6.39
CA ARG A 308 -14.58 -0.79 5.91
C ARG A 308 -13.92 0.40 5.23
N MET A 309 -14.32 0.66 3.99
CA MET A 309 -13.83 1.77 3.17
C MET A 309 -15.01 2.67 2.83
N LYS A 310 -14.98 3.90 3.34
CA LYS A 310 -16.12 4.82 3.30
C LYS A 310 -15.90 5.94 2.28
N ASP A 311 -14.71 6.47 2.19
CA ASP A 311 -14.33 7.54 1.27
C ASP A 311 -12.92 7.32 0.75
N GLY A 312 -12.64 7.76 -0.50
CA GLY A 312 -11.33 7.63 -1.14
C GLY A 312 -11.41 7.48 -2.66
N HIS A 313 -10.27 7.61 -3.33
CA HIS A 313 -10.19 7.40 -4.78
C HIS A 313 -10.27 5.91 -5.18
N ALA A 314 -9.92 5.01 -4.27
CA ALA A 314 -10.16 3.58 -4.41
C ALA A 314 -10.25 2.89 -3.04
N GLY A 315 -10.99 1.79 -2.97
CA GLY A 315 -10.95 0.90 -1.82
C GLY A 315 -9.58 0.23 -1.71
N VAL A 316 -9.17 -0.48 -2.77
CA VAL A 316 -7.81 -1.00 -2.89
C VAL A 316 -7.24 -0.60 -4.24
N ALA A 317 -6.18 0.20 -4.21
CA ALA A 317 -5.39 0.57 -5.38
C ALA A 317 -4.08 -0.24 -5.44
N ILE A 318 -3.62 -0.56 -6.65
CA ILE A 318 -2.27 -1.05 -6.93
C ILE A 318 -1.63 -0.05 -7.88
N GLY A 319 -0.53 0.55 -7.46
CA GLY A 319 0.12 1.65 -8.19
C GLY A 319 -0.36 3.03 -7.73
N SER A 320 -0.04 4.08 -8.50
CA SER A 320 0.65 4.06 -9.80
C SER A 320 2.16 3.74 -9.73
N GLU A 321 2.80 3.89 -8.60
CA GLU A 321 4.21 3.59 -8.36
C GLU A 321 4.39 2.07 -8.20
N VAL A 322 4.39 1.32 -9.32
CA VAL A 322 4.40 -0.16 -9.31
C VAL A 322 5.52 -0.74 -10.18
N THR A 323 6.59 0.03 -10.37
CA THR A 323 7.72 -0.35 -11.22
C THR A 323 8.39 -1.66 -10.79
N GLY A 324 8.49 -1.92 -9.49
CA GLY A 324 9.04 -3.18 -8.96
C GLY A 324 8.10 -4.38 -9.04
N GLY A 325 6.85 -4.17 -9.49
CA GLY A 325 5.83 -5.20 -9.58
C GLY A 325 5.00 -5.39 -8.30
N CYS A 326 3.89 -6.13 -8.45
CA CYS A 326 3.00 -6.50 -7.34
C CYS A 326 2.43 -7.89 -7.59
N ARG A 327 2.44 -8.77 -6.57
CA ARG A 327 1.90 -10.12 -6.71
C ARG A 327 1.35 -10.72 -5.44
N ASN A 328 0.43 -11.68 -5.61
CA ASN A 328 -0.18 -12.41 -4.51
C ASN A 328 -0.89 -11.46 -3.53
N VAL A 329 -1.93 -10.80 -4.01
CA VAL A 329 -2.79 -9.91 -3.22
C VAL A 329 -4.14 -10.56 -3.02
N TRP A 330 -4.60 -10.65 -1.79
CA TRP A 330 -5.93 -11.16 -1.44
C TRP A 330 -6.74 -10.08 -0.74
N VAL A 331 -7.93 -9.84 -1.24
CA VAL A 331 -8.89 -8.90 -0.66
C VAL A 331 -10.18 -9.66 -0.37
N GLU A 332 -10.58 -9.77 0.90
CA GLU A 332 -11.80 -10.51 1.23
C GLU A 332 -12.63 -9.90 2.36
N ASN A 333 -13.95 -10.20 2.32
CA ASN A 333 -14.86 -9.88 3.39
C ASN A 333 -14.87 -8.38 3.78
N CYS A 334 -14.73 -7.48 2.79
CA CYS A 334 -14.71 -6.04 3.00
C CYS A 334 -16.06 -5.40 2.64
N THR A 335 -16.35 -4.26 3.26
CA THR A 335 -17.47 -3.39 2.90
C THR A 335 -16.93 -2.09 2.34
N MET A 336 -17.37 -1.75 1.12
CA MET A 336 -16.94 -0.57 0.39
C MET A 336 -18.21 0.16 -0.10
N ASP A 337 -18.73 1.10 0.69
CA ASP A 337 -20.05 1.68 0.48
C ASP A 337 -20.02 3.17 0.76
N SER A 338 -19.88 3.95 -0.30
CA SER A 338 -20.03 5.41 -0.25
C SER A 338 -20.18 6.02 -1.65
N PRO A 339 -21.04 7.02 -1.83
CA PRO A 339 -21.09 7.80 -3.07
C PRO A 339 -19.81 8.60 -3.35
N GLU A 340 -18.94 8.76 -2.35
CA GLU A 340 -17.67 9.47 -2.49
C GLU A 340 -16.51 8.54 -2.83
N LEU A 341 -16.66 7.22 -2.64
CA LEU A 341 -15.65 6.24 -3.06
C LEU A 341 -15.66 6.08 -4.58
N ASP A 342 -14.58 6.47 -5.25
CA ASP A 342 -14.55 6.47 -6.72
C ASP A 342 -14.60 5.04 -7.28
N ARG A 343 -13.67 4.17 -6.88
CA ARG A 343 -13.53 2.80 -7.40
C ARG A 343 -13.37 1.79 -6.26
N ILE A 344 -13.76 0.56 -6.52
CA ILE A 344 -13.61 -0.51 -5.53
C ILE A 344 -12.19 -1.10 -5.61
N ILE A 345 -11.79 -1.56 -6.79
CA ILE A 345 -10.43 -2.03 -7.08
C ILE A 345 -9.88 -1.19 -8.24
N ARG A 346 -8.69 -0.65 -8.06
CA ARG A 346 -8.03 0.20 -9.05
C ARG A 346 -6.60 -0.26 -9.29
N ILE A 347 -6.22 -0.53 -10.54
CA ILE A 347 -4.83 -0.86 -10.89
C ILE A 347 -4.34 0.17 -11.91
N LYS A 348 -3.25 0.86 -11.59
CA LYS A 348 -2.76 2.00 -12.38
C LYS A 348 -1.26 1.95 -12.58
N SER A 349 -0.82 2.22 -13.80
CA SER A 349 0.58 2.37 -14.21
C SER A 349 0.67 3.16 -15.53
N ASN A 350 1.84 3.26 -16.12
CA ASN A 350 2.04 3.88 -17.43
C ASN A 350 3.28 3.33 -18.15
N ALA A 351 3.52 3.79 -19.39
CA ALA A 351 4.60 3.29 -20.23
C ALA A 351 6.03 3.69 -19.78
N MET A 352 6.16 4.58 -18.81
CA MET A 352 7.45 4.93 -18.19
C MET A 352 7.70 4.10 -16.91
N ARG A 353 6.67 3.77 -16.17
CA ARG A 353 6.76 2.97 -14.94
C ARG A 353 6.89 1.49 -15.23
N GLY A 354 6.04 0.98 -16.11
CA GLY A 354 5.95 -0.46 -16.35
C GLY A 354 5.39 -1.20 -15.15
N GLY A 355 6.03 -2.31 -14.79
CA GLY A 355 5.66 -3.18 -13.67
C GLY A 355 4.70 -4.29 -14.04
N GLU A 356 4.89 -5.45 -13.44
CA GLU A 356 4.02 -6.60 -13.56
C GLU A 356 3.11 -6.70 -12.33
N VAL A 357 1.80 -6.85 -12.56
CA VAL A 357 0.80 -7.05 -11.51
C VAL A 357 0.10 -8.37 -11.77
N GLU A 358 0.27 -9.32 -10.85
CA GLU A 358 -0.23 -10.69 -11.03
C GLU A 358 -0.82 -11.30 -9.76
N ASN A 359 -1.71 -12.29 -9.95
CA ASN A 359 -2.29 -13.07 -8.86
C ASN A 359 -3.05 -12.19 -7.86
N ILE A 360 -4.07 -11.49 -8.34
CA ILE A 360 -4.93 -10.62 -7.55
C ILE A 360 -6.26 -11.31 -7.34
N PHE A 361 -6.61 -11.63 -6.10
CA PHE A 361 -7.79 -12.40 -5.74
C PHE A 361 -8.70 -11.60 -4.82
N ILE A 362 -9.91 -11.34 -5.27
CA ILE A 362 -10.90 -10.51 -4.56
C ILE A 362 -12.18 -11.34 -4.38
N ARG A 363 -12.66 -11.46 -3.13
CA ARG A 363 -13.94 -12.14 -2.88
C ARG A 363 -14.75 -11.55 -1.74
N ASN A 364 -16.04 -11.87 -1.75
CA ASN A 364 -16.96 -11.53 -0.67
C ASN A 364 -16.95 -10.02 -0.37
N ILE A 365 -16.98 -9.19 -1.39
CA ILE A 365 -17.03 -7.74 -1.24
C ILE A 365 -18.47 -7.26 -1.34
N ARG A 366 -18.89 -6.53 -0.32
CA ARG A 366 -20.18 -5.85 -0.33
C ARG A 366 -19.98 -4.39 -0.71
N VAL A 367 -20.43 -4.05 -1.91
CA VAL A 367 -20.44 -2.69 -2.40
C VAL A 367 -21.89 -2.14 -2.27
N GLY A 368 -22.07 -1.06 -1.53
CA GLY A 368 -23.32 -0.35 -1.55
C GLY A 368 -23.38 0.54 -2.78
N GLU A 369 -22.72 1.67 -2.71
CA GLU A 369 -22.56 2.62 -3.82
C GLU A 369 -21.06 2.91 -4.04
N CYS A 370 -20.66 3.05 -5.30
CA CYS A 370 -19.40 3.67 -5.67
C CYS A 370 -19.62 4.59 -6.88
N LYS A 371 -18.77 5.58 -7.02
CA LYS A 371 -18.97 6.67 -7.98
C LYS A 371 -18.67 6.23 -9.41
N GLU A 372 -17.67 5.38 -9.63
CA GLU A 372 -17.23 5.01 -10.97
C GLU A 372 -17.33 3.50 -11.24
N SER A 373 -16.40 2.67 -10.78
CA SER A 373 -16.33 1.27 -11.22
C SER A 373 -15.98 0.27 -10.12
N ILE A 374 -16.40 -0.98 -10.34
CA ILE A 374 -16.01 -2.09 -9.45
C ILE A 374 -14.54 -2.46 -9.70
N LEU A 375 -14.14 -2.60 -10.97
CA LEU A 375 -12.74 -2.80 -11.36
C LEU A 375 -12.34 -1.74 -12.37
N GLY A 376 -11.28 -0.99 -12.07
CA GLY A 376 -10.69 0.02 -12.92
C GLY A 376 -9.23 -0.27 -13.24
N PHE A 377 -8.85 -0.22 -14.53
CA PHE A 377 -7.45 -0.19 -14.97
C PHE A 377 -7.16 1.15 -15.63
N GLU A 378 -6.01 1.72 -15.29
CA GLU A 378 -5.45 2.91 -15.93
C GLU A 378 -3.99 2.62 -16.33
N LEU A 379 -3.80 1.99 -17.50
CA LEU A 379 -2.47 1.64 -18.02
C LEU A 379 -1.76 2.82 -18.69
N LYS A 380 -2.47 3.94 -18.88
CA LYS A 380 -1.95 5.22 -19.40
C LYS A 380 -2.05 6.32 -18.34
N TYR A 381 -1.76 5.98 -17.09
CA TYR A 381 -1.91 6.91 -15.98
C TYR A 381 -1.12 8.21 -16.22
N TRP A 382 -1.76 9.36 -15.96
CA TRP A 382 -1.30 10.69 -16.34
C TRP A 382 -1.11 10.91 -17.86
N HIS A 383 -1.85 10.16 -18.69
CA HIS A 383 -1.77 10.23 -20.15
C HIS A 383 -0.37 9.92 -20.71
N VAL A 384 0.40 9.10 -20.02
CA VAL A 384 1.70 8.61 -20.49
C VAL A 384 1.49 7.26 -21.17
N ASP A 385 1.30 7.30 -22.47
CA ASP A 385 1.00 6.16 -23.33
C ASP A 385 2.19 5.71 -24.21
N ASP A 386 3.26 6.49 -24.26
CA ASP A 386 4.51 6.16 -24.93
C ASP A 386 5.68 6.06 -23.93
N GLY A 387 6.49 5.03 -24.08
CA GLY A 387 7.65 4.78 -23.23
C GLY A 387 8.18 3.35 -23.36
N PRO A 388 9.40 3.12 -22.87
CA PRO A 388 10.12 1.85 -23.06
C PRO A 388 9.64 0.73 -22.12
N TYR A 389 8.79 1.03 -21.13
CA TYR A 389 8.41 0.09 -20.08
C TYR A 389 6.89 -0.06 -20.03
N LEU A 390 6.35 -1.02 -20.76
CA LEU A 390 4.92 -1.27 -20.75
C LEU A 390 4.51 -2.05 -19.48
N PRO A 391 3.46 -1.63 -18.77
CA PRO A 391 2.93 -2.40 -17.65
C PRO A 391 2.26 -3.69 -18.15
N TYR A 392 2.21 -4.73 -17.29
CA TYR A 392 1.54 -5.97 -17.59
C TYR A 392 0.72 -6.47 -16.40
N PHE A 393 -0.61 -6.62 -16.58
CA PHE A 393 -1.54 -7.04 -15.53
C PHE A 393 -2.21 -8.36 -15.92
N HIS A 394 -2.16 -9.36 -15.04
CA HIS A 394 -2.78 -10.64 -15.35
C HIS A 394 -3.18 -11.46 -14.13
N ASN A 395 -4.02 -12.48 -14.39
CA ASN A 395 -4.52 -13.40 -13.39
C ASN A 395 -5.26 -12.69 -12.23
N ILE A 396 -6.34 -11.99 -12.58
CA ILE A 396 -7.15 -11.17 -11.67
C ILE A 396 -8.53 -11.78 -11.50
N HIS A 397 -8.91 -12.10 -10.27
CA HIS A 397 -10.14 -12.82 -9.94
C HIS A 397 -11.05 -11.99 -9.04
N LEU A 398 -12.30 -11.85 -9.45
CA LEU A 398 -13.39 -11.24 -8.69
C LEU A 398 -14.46 -12.29 -8.44
N GLU A 399 -14.74 -12.64 -7.19
CA GLU A 399 -15.69 -13.68 -6.81
C GLU A 399 -16.66 -13.20 -5.72
N ASN A 400 -17.94 -13.51 -5.87
CA ASN A 400 -18.97 -13.20 -4.88
C ASN A 400 -18.97 -11.72 -4.45
N ILE A 401 -19.07 -10.83 -5.46
CA ILE A 401 -19.16 -9.38 -5.24
C ILE A 401 -20.59 -8.92 -5.51
N THR A 402 -21.14 -8.12 -4.61
CA THR A 402 -22.46 -7.50 -4.79
C THR A 402 -22.35 -5.97 -4.78
N SER A 403 -23.02 -5.29 -5.72
CA SER A 403 -23.13 -3.83 -5.71
C SER A 403 -24.57 -3.37 -5.89
N LYS A 404 -24.87 -2.18 -5.39
CA LYS A 404 -26.20 -1.53 -5.53
C LYS A 404 -26.19 -0.37 -6.50
N LYS A 405 -25.02 0.28 -6.71
CA LYS A 405 -24.91 1.39 -7.66
C LYS A 405 -23.45 1.63 -8.05
N SER A 406 -23.22 1.76 -9.34
CA SER A 406 -21.93 2.17 -9.93
C SER A 406 -22.16 2.77 -11.32
N GLN A 407 -21.17 3.48 -11.86
CA GLN A 407 -21.25 3.91 -13.25
C GLN A 407 -20.97 2.72 -14.20
N TYR A 408 -19.92 1.93 -13.89
CA TYR A 408 -19.48 0.76 -14.67
C TYR A 408 -19.26 -0.46 -13.75
N VAL A 409 -19.36 -1.65 -14.32
CA VAL A 409 -18.77 -2.86 -13.71
C VAL A 409 -17.25 -2.85 -13.94
N LEU A 410 -16.83 -2.75 -15.21
CA LEU A 410 -15.43 -2.69 -15.63
C LEU A 410 -15.14 -1.36 -16.34
N HIS A 411 -14.04 -0.72 -15.98
CA HIS A 411 -13.47 0.43 -16.69
C HIS A 411 -11.98 0.19 -16.89
N LEU A 412 -11.62 -0.46 -17.99
CA LEU A 412 -10.29 -0.99 -18.26
C LEU A 412 -9.64 -0.19 -19.40
N ASP A 413 -8.93 0.89 -19.06
CA ASP A 413 -8.29 1.80 -20.02
C ASP A 413 -6.83 1.42 -20.25
N GLY A 414 -6.60 0.57 -21.25
CA GLY A 414 -5.27 0.17 -21.71
C GLY A 414 -4.89 0.79 -23.06
N PHE A 415 -3.84 0.24 -23.66
CA PHE A 415 -3.34 0.67 -24.97
C PHE A 415 -4.24 0.09 -26.10
N GLU A 416 -4.45 0.87 -27.16
CA GLU A 416 -5.35 0.47 -28.24
C GLU A 416 -4.77 -0.63 -29.13
N ASP A 417 -3.48 -0.61 -29.36
CA ASP A 417 -2.72 -1.46 -30.27
C ASP A 417 -1.89 -2.56 -29.57
N LYS A 418 -1.97 -2.67 -28.25
CA LYS A 418 -1.16 -3.59 -27.46
C LYS A 418 -1.99 -4.22 -26.33
N ILE A 419 -1.89 -5.51 -26.17
CA ILE A 419 -2.51 -6.23 -25.06
C ILE A 419 -1.53 -6.20 -23.88
N GLN A 420 -1.91 -5.48 -22.82
CA GLN A 420 -1.12 -5.30 -21.62
C GLN A 420 -1.85 -5.74 -20.33
N ALA A 421 -3.06 -6.27 -20.50
CA ALA A 421 -3.76 -6.96 -19.41
C ALA A 421 -4.50 -8.17 -19.96
N ARG A 422 -4.60 -9.25 -19.16
CA ARG A 422 -5.27 -10.48 -19.55
C ARG A 422 -5.69 -11.34 -18.37
N ASP A 423 -6.47 -12.37 -18.68
CA ASP A 423 -6.87 -13.41 -17.73
C ASP A 423 -7.60 -12.81 -16.51
N ILE A 424 -8.72 -12.14 -16.80
CA ILE A 424 -9.61 -11.53 -15.80
C ILE A 424 -10.84 -12.42 -15.64
N PHE A 425 -11.12 -12.84 -14.42
CA PHE A 425 -12.21 -13.74 -14.10
C PHE A 425 -13.18 -13.07 -13.15
N VAL A 426 -14.46 -13.01 -13.55
CA VAL A 426 -15.57 -12.47 -12.75
C VAL A 426 -16.57 -13.57 -12.54
N LYS A 427 -16.77 -14.00 -11.29
CA LYS A 427 -17.57 -15.17 -10.97
C LYS A 427 -18.53 -14.90 -9.81
N ASP A 428 -19.76 -15.47 -9.92
CA ASP A 428 -20.77 -15.43 -8.86
C ASP A 428 -21.07 -14.01 -8.36
N CYS A 429 -21.15 -13.02 -9.27
CA CYS A 429 -21.30 -11.61 -8.92
C CYS A 429 -22.68 -11.05 -9.33
N THR A 430 -23.18 -10.12 -8.52
CA THR A 430 -24.42 -9.40 -8.78
C THR A 430 -24.17 -7.88 -8.72
N PHE A 431 -24.35 -7.21 -9.85
CA PHE A 431 -24.14 -5.79 -9.99
C PHE A 431 -25.45 -5.09 -10.35
N ASP A 432 -26.10 -4.47 -9.35
CA ASP A 432 -27.32 -3.71 -9.55
C ASP A 432 -27.02 -2.21 -9.65
N GLY A 433 -27.95 -1.45 -10.22
CA GLY A 433 -27.84 -0.01 -10.39
C GLY A 433 -26.64 0.44 -11.23
N VAL A 434 -26.16 -0.40 -12.13
CA VAL A 434 -25.10 -0.05 -13.08
C VAL A 434 -25.68 0.89 -14.14
N MET A 435 -25.18 2.14 -14.18
CA MET A 435 -25.73 3.18 -15.02
C MET A 435 -25.37 3.04 -16.49
N LYS A 436 -24.21 2.46 -16.80
CA LYS A 436 -23.69 2.24 -18.17
C LYS A 436 -23.32 0.78 -18.42
N PRO A 437 -24.29 -0.16 -18.32
CA PRO A 437 -24.01 -1.60 -18.41
C PRO A 437 -23.54 -2.07 -19.79
N LYS A 438 -23.83 -1.28 -20.85
CA LYS A 438 -23.45 -1.57 -22.25
C LYS A 438 -22.21 -0.81 -22.71
N ILE A 439 -21.65 0.05 -21.87
CA ILE A 439 -20.51 0.91 -22.23
C ILE A 439 -19.41 0.68 -21.17
N ASN A 440 -19.08 -0.57 -20.95
CA ASN A 440 -17.83 -0.87 -20.27
C ASN A 440 -16.70 -0.46 -21.23
N LYS A 441 -15.85 0.46 -20.78
CA LYS A 441 -14.65 0.80 -21.52
C LYS A 441 -13.65 -0.33 -21.30
N VAL A 442 -13.34 -1.08 -22.35
CA VAL A 442 -12.35 -2.18 -22.32
C VAL A 442 -11.43 -1.99 -23.51
N THR A 443 -10.17 -1.64 -23.23
CA THR A 443 -9.14 -1.38 -24.24
C THR A 443 -7.83 -2.00 -23.81
N GLY A 444 -7.13 -2.70 -24.71
CA GLY A 444 -5.84 -3.32 -24.45
C GLY A 444 -5.88 -4.50 -23.47
N VAL A 445 -7.03 -5.17 -23.38
CA VAL A 445 -7.30 -6.29 -22.45
C VAL A 445 -7.86 -7.48 -23.24
N GLU A 446 -7.41 -8.69 -22.91
CA GLU A 446 -7.94 -9.94 -23.49
C GLU A 446 -8.29 -10.97 -22.41
N ASN A 447 -9.00 -12.05 -22.79
CA ASN A 447 -9.37 -13.14 -21.90
C ASN A 447 -10.13 -12.69 -20.64
N ILE A 448 -11.25 -11.98 -20.85
CA ILE A 448 -12.17 -11.64 -19.76
C ILE A 448 -13.27 -12.69 -19.71
N HIS A 449 -13.40 -13.37 -18.58
CA HIS A 449 -14.33 -14.46 -18.37
C HIS A 449 -15.40 -14.08 -17.34
N PHE A 450 -16.67 -14.33 -17.69
CA PHE A 450 -17.82 -14.13 -16.82
C PHE A 450 -18.53 -15.46 -16.58
N GLU A 451 -18.66 -15.86 -15.32
CA GLU A 451 -19.37 -17.06 -14.90
C GLU A 451 -20.40 -16.70 -13.82
N ASN A 452 -21.66 -16.98 -14.06
CA ASN A 452 -22.74 -16.69 -13.12
C ASN A 452 -22.77 -15.21 -12.65
N VAL A 453 -22.75 -14.29 -13.61
CA VAL A 453 -22.74 -12.83 -13.35
C VAL A 453 -24.04 -12.21 -13.82
N THR A 454 -24.65 -11.38 -12.97
CA THR A 454 -25.82 -10.58 -13.35
C THR A 454 -25.52 -9.10 -13.28
N VAL A 455 -26.05 -8.34 -14.24
CA VAL A 455 -26.00 -6.87 -14.27
C VAL A 455 -27.42 -6.34 -14.43
N ASN A 456 -27.87 -5.54 -13.46
CA ASN A 456 -29.25 -5.02 -13.42
C ASN A 456 -30.31 -6.12 -13.59
N GLY A 457 -30.10 -7.26 -12.93
CA GLY A 457 -31.02 -8.41 -12.97
C GLY A 457 -31.01 -9.23 -14.26
N GLN A 458 -30.08 -9.00 -15.19
CA GLN A 458 -29.91 -9.75 -16.43
C GLN A 458 -28.58 -10.50 -16.46
N ASP A 459 -28.61 -11.73 -17.00
CA ASP A 459 -27.38 -12.51 -17.20
C ASP A 459 -26.37 -11.73 -18.07
N PHE A 460 -25.14 -11.63 -17.60
CA PHE A 460 -24.05 -10.92 -18.27
C PHE A 460 -22.97 -11.89 -18.71
N LYS A 461 -22.74 -11.98 -20.02
CA LYS A 461 -21.81 -12.95 -20.64
C LYS A 461 -20.57 -12.31 -21.27
N GLY A 462 -20.42 -11.00 -21.16
CA GLY A 462 -19.29 -10.29 -21.72
C GLY A 462 -19.63 -8.94 -22.36
N VAL A 463 -18.61 -8.26 -22.83
CA VAL A 463 -18.62 -6.92 -23.44
C VAL A 463 -18.59 -7.06 -24.96
#